data_0fe8eb1daedb0cf2fc14b6bad1f14a80
#
_entry.id   0fe8eb1daedb0cf2fc14b6bad1f14a80
#
_cell.length_a   1.000
_cell.length_b   1.000
_cell.length_c   1.000
_cell.angle_alpha   90.00
_cell.angle_beta   90.00
_cell.angle_gamma   90.00
#
_symmetry.space_group_name_H-M   'P 1'
#
loop_
_entity.id
_entity.type
_entity.pdbx_description
1 polymer ?
#
loop_
_entity_poly.entity_id
_entity_poly.type
_entity_poly.pdbx_seq_one_letter_code
_entity_poly.pdbx_strand_id
1 'polypeptide(L)'
;VLILPSDNADFRMRIFNADGSEARMCGNASRCIGKYVYDNQLTEKTDITLETASGVKYLQLQIGADGKVESVTVDMGEPEFNPRNIPVVTSVNQGNVDIKVALSNGQEIKLTAVSMGNPHGVVFIDDFNDIDVHSIGRELEVHPIWPDRANIEFAKVVSQKEIIMRVWERGG
;
A
#
# COMPACT_ATOMS: atom_id res chain seq x y z
N VAL A 1 4.72 -14.78 3.81
CA VAL A 1 5.90 -14.01 3.37
C VAL A 1 7.09 -14.95 3.36
N LEU A 2 7.90 -14.90 2.29
CA LEU A 2 9.16 -15.64 2.19
C LEU A 2 10.32 -14.63 2.11
N ILE A 3 11.40 -14.95 2.79
CA ILE A 3 12.69 -14.23 2.71
C ILE A 3 13.66 -15.18 2.01
N LEU A 4 14.21 -14.74 0.90
CA LEU A 4 15.03 -15.55 0.00
C LEU A 4 16.38 -14.84 -0.27
N PRO A 5 17.40 -15.58 -0.72
CA PRO A 5 18.61 -14.98 -1.30
C PRO A 5 18.24 -14.15 -2.55
N SER A 6 19.05 -13.15 -2.85
CA SER A 6 18.93 -12.32 -4.06
C SER A 6 20.31 -12.14 -4.69
N ASP A 7 20.35 -12.09 -6.02
CA ASP A 7 21.55 -11.72 -6.78
C ASP A 7 21.66 -10.19 -6.98
N ASN A 8 20.57 -9.45 -6.70
CA ASN A 8 20.45 -8.02 -6.99
C ASN A 8 20.31 -7.15 -5.73
N ALA A 9 20.11 -7.77 -4.55
CA ALA A 9 19.85 -7.08 -3.29
C ALA A 9 20.38 -7.92 -2.12
N ASP A 10 20.34 -7.39 -0.90
CA ASP A 10 20.74 -8.16 0.29
C ASP A 10 19.79 -9.33 0.55
N PHE A 11 18.47 -9.13 0.30
CA PHE A 11 17.44 -10.15 0.43
C PHE A 11 16.38 -9.99 -0.65
N ARG A 12 15.58 -11.05 -0.86
CA ARG A 12 14.41 -11.04 -1.74
C ARG A 12 13.16 -11.40 -0.96
N MET A 13 12.09 -10.63 -1.17
CA MET A 13 10.76 -10.89 -0.64
C MET A 13 9.86 -11.53 -1.69
N ARG A 14 9.14 -12.58 -1.30
CA ARG A 14 7.91 -13.01 -1.97
C ARG A 14 6.77 -13.04 -0.96
N ILE A 15 5.62 -12.50 -1.34
CA ILE A 15 4.46 -12.43 -0.47
C ILE A 15 3.23 -12.93 -1.21
N PHE A 16 2.44 -13.77 -0.54
CA PHE A 16 1.23 -14.38 -1.08
C PHE A 16 0.05 -13.98 -0.22
N ASN A 17 -1.05 -13.62 -0.87
CA ASN A 17 -2.33 -13.38 -0.25
C ASN A 17 -2.99 -14.70 0.21
N ALA A 18 -4.08 -14.61 0.97
CA ALA A 18 -4.80 -15.80 1.46
C ALA A 18 -5.41 -16.65 0.32
N ASP A 19 -5.71 -16.03 -0.82
CA ASP A 19 -6.21 -16.69 -2.03
C ASP A 19 -5.10 -17.36 -2.87
N GLY A 20 -3.84 -17.27 -2.44
CA GLY A 20 -2.67 -17.83 -3.12
C GLY A 20 -2.06 -16.92 -4.20
N SER A 21 -2.68 -15.79 -4.52
CA SER A 21 -2.10 -14.80 -5.44
C SER A 21 -0.85 -14.16 -4.87
N GLU A 22 0.14 -13.87 -5.71
CA GLU A 22 1.38 -13.19 -5.29
C GLU A 22 1.21 -11.68 -5.36
N ALA A 23 1.43 -10.98 -4.25
CA ALA A 23 1.47 -9.54 -4.22
C ALA A 23 2.84 -9.02 -4.65
N ARG A 24 2.85 -7.92 -5.42
CA ARG A 24 4.09 -7.36 -5.97
C ARG A 24 4.94 -6.66 -4.91
N MET A 25 4.32 -6.05 -3.91
CA MET A 25 4.97 -5.29 -2.83
C MET A 25 4.05 -5.16 -1.62
N CYS A 26 4.63 -5.12 -0.42
CA CYS A 26 3.95 -4.80 0.82
C CYS A 26 4.90 -4.06 1.76
N GLY A 27 4.63 -2.78 2.04
CA GLY A 27 5.45 -1.95 2.92
C GLY A 27 5.50 -2.48 4.36
N ASN A 28 4.39 -3.01 4.85
CA ASN A 28 4.31 -3.63 6.18
C ASN A 28 5.23 -4.85 6.27
N ALA A 29 5.16 -5.76 5.29
CA ALA A 29 6.01 -6.93 5.23
C ALA A 29 7.49 -6.56 5.10
N SER A 30 7.82 -5.53 4.32
CA SER A 30 9.20 -5.04 4.18
C SER A 30 9.76 -4.58 5.53
N ARG A 31 8.99 -3.85 6.35
CA ARG A 31 9.43 -3.46 7.70
C ARG A 31 9.64 -4.67 8.61
N CYS A 32 8.71 -5.63 8.57
CA CYS A 32 8.85 -6.88 9.32
C CYS A 32 10.09 -7.67 8.91
N ILE A 33 10.40 -7.74 7.60
CA ILE A 33 11.61 -8.37 7.09
C ILE A 33 12.85 -7.66 7.60
N GLY A 34 12.92 -6.32 7.48
CA GLY A 34 14.05 -5.54 7.97
C GLY A 34 14.35 -5.84 9.44
N LYS A 35 13.31 -5.81 10.29
CA LYS A 35 13.46 -6.19 11.71
C LYS A 35 13.88 -7.63 11.88
N TYR A 36 13.26 -8.56 11.17
CA TYR A 36 13.52 -9.99 11.32
C TYR A 36 14.97 -10.36 10.99
N VAL A 37 15.48 -9.87 9.85
CA VAL A 37 16.83 -10.25 9.39
C VAL A 37 17.91 -9.70 10.29
N TYR A 38 17.73 -8.51 10.86
CA TYR A 38 18.68 -7.92 11.79
C TYR A 38 18.61 -8.57 13.18
N ASP A 39 17.42 -8.65 13.77
CA ASP A 39 17.22 -9.19 15.12
C ASP A 39 17.62 -10.68 15.23
N ASN A 40 17.56 -11.42 14.11
CA ASN A 40 17.99 -12.82 14.03
C ASN A 40 19.42 -12.99 13.46
N GLN A 41 20.20 -11.91 13.38
CA GLN A 41 21.63 -11.93 12.99
C GLN A 41 21.89 -12.51 11.58
N LEU A 42 20.93 -12.38 10.65
CA LEU A 42 21.12 -12.72 9.24
C LEU A 42 21.91 -11.61 8.51
N THR A 43 21.96 -10.43 9.09
CA THR A 43 22.79 -9.30 8.65
C THR A 43 23.15 -8.41 9.83
N GLU A 44 24.28 -7.70 9.72
CA GLU A 44 24.68 -6.63 10.66
C GLU A 44 24.46 -5.24 10.06
N LYS A 45 23.98 -5.16 8.79
CA LYS A 45 23.73 -3.90 8.11
C LYS A 45 22.46 -3.24 8.65
N THR A 46 22.52 -1.91 8.81
CA THR A 46 21.36 -1.07 9.14
C THR A 46 20.71 -0.45 7.91
N ASP A 47 21.43 -0.38 6.80
CA ASP A 47 20.91 0.00 5.49
C ASP A 47 20.92 -1.26 4.62
N ILE A 48 19.75 -1.77 4.28
CA ILE A 48 19.57 -3.01 3.52
C ILE A 48 18.74 -2.78 2.28
N THR A 49 18.97 -3.59 1.28
CA THR A 49 18.21 -3.62 0.04
C THR A 49 17.33 -4.86 -0.01
N LEU A 50 16.09 -4.69 -0.47
CA LEU A 50 15.10 -5.76 -0.55
C LEU A 50 14.55 -5.84 -1.98
N GLU A 51 14.88 -6.93 -2.69
CA GLU A 51 14.28 -7.22 -3.99
C GLU A 51 12.81 -7.60 -3.81
N THR A 52 11.93 -6.96 -4.58
CA THR A 52 10.50 -7.25 -4.63
C THR A 52 10.04 -7.38 -6.08
N ALA A 53 8.83 -7.88 -6.32
CA ALA A 53 8.25 -7.92 -7.67
C ALA A 53 7.94 -6.53 -8.25
N SER A 54 8.05 -5.45 -7.44
CA SER A 54 7.96 -4.06 -7.88
C SER A 54 9.30 -3.32 -7.89
N GLY A 55 10.41 -4.07 -7.92
CA GLY A 55 11.78 -3.52 -7.91
C GLY A 55 12.44 -3.59 -6.55
N VAL A 56 13.69 -3.12 -6.49
CA VAL A 56 14.48 -3.08 -5.26
C VAL A 56 14.01 -1.92 -4.38
N LYS A 57 13.80 -2.21 -3.10
CA LYS A 57 13.45 -1.22 -2.06
C LYS A 57 14.62 -1.04 -1.10
N TYR A 58 14.77 0.18 -0.61
CA TYR A 58 15.80 0.57 0.35
C TYR A 58 15.17 0.68 1.74
N LEU A 59 15.75 -0.02 2.70
CA LEU A 59 15.29 -0.05 4.08
C LEU A 59 16.37 0.51 4.98
N GLN A 60 16.01 1.43 5.86
CA GLN A 60 16.88 1.95 6.91
C GLN A 60 16.36 1.53 8.27
N LEU A 61 17.20 0.80 9.01
CA LEU A 61 16.87 0.24 10.32
C LEU A 61 17.34 1.19 11.41
N GLN A 62 16.47 1.49 12.36
CA GLN A 62 16.79 2.21 13.58
C GLN A 62 16.91 1.21 14.73
N ILE A 63 18.09 1.19 15.35
CA ILE A 63 18.39 0.22 16.40
C ILE A 63 18.13 0.88 17.76
N GLY A 64 17.33 0.23 18.57
CA GLY A 64 17.01 0.65 19.94
C GLY A 64 18.16 0.37 20.92
N ALA A 65 18.00 0.85 22.15
CA ALA A 65 18.98 0.68 23.22
C ALA A 65 19.22 -0.80 23.62
N ASP A 66 18.26 -1.67 23.32
CA ASP A 66 18.34 -3.12 23.55
C ASP A 66 19.08 -3.89 22.42
N GLY A 67 19.60 -3.18 21.42
CA GLY A 67 20.31 -3.75 20.28
C GLY A 67 19.39 -4.38 19.23
N LYS A 68 18.07 -4.16 19.32
CA LYS A 68 17.08 -4.64 18.34
C LYS A 68 16.53 -3.49 17.51
N VAL A 69 15.96 -3.83 16.36
CA VAL A 69 15.30 -2.85 15.50
C VAL A 69 14.05 -2.29 16.17
N GLU A 70 14.03 -0.99 16.40
CA GLU A 70 12.91 -0.24 16.95
C GLU A 70 11.96 0.23 15.83
N SER A 71 12.53 0.73 14.73
CA SER A 71 11.75 1.17 13.58
C SER A 71 12.47 0.89 12.26
N VAL A 72 11.71 0.85 11.17
CA VAL A 72 12.22 0.66 9.81
C VAL A 72 11.60 1.69 8.89
N THR A 73 12.44 2.51 8.26
CA THR A 73 12.05 3.37 7.15
C THR A 73 12.17 2.58 5.85
N VAL A 74 11.15 2.64 5.00
CA VAL A 74 11.15 2.00 3.68
C VAL A 74 10.97 3.08 2.63
N ASP A 75 11.92 3.16 1.68
CA ASP A 75 11.73 3.99 0.49
C ASP A 75 10.77 3.27 -0.47
N MET A 76 9.55 3.79 -0.55
CA MET A 76 8.50 3.24 -1.42
C MET A 76 8.65 3.68 -2.87
N GLY A 77 9.54 4.65 -3.15
CA GLY A 77 9.67 5.31 -4.45
C GLY A 77 8.61 6.39 -4.67
N GLU A 78 8.48 6.84 -5.92
CA GLU A 78 7.53 7.88 -6.29
C GLU A 78 6.14 7.31 -6.55
N PRO A 79 5.06 8.06 -6.20
CA PRO A 79 3.70 7.68 -6.53
C PRO A 79 3.43 7.80 -8.04
N GLU A 80 2.70 6.84 -8.59
CA GLU A 80 2.21 6.88 -9.97
C GLU A 80 0.80 7.47 -9.99
N PHE A 81 0.60 8.51 -10.81
CA PHE A 81 -0.68 9.22 -10.95
C PHE A 81 -1.34 9.03 -12.33
N ASN A 82 -0.65 8.40 -13.29
CA ASN A 82 -1.25 8.13 -14.59
C ASN A 82 -2.27 7.00 -14.47
N PRO A 83 -3.56 7.23 -14.81
CA PRO A 83 -4.61 6.21 -14.67
C PRO A 83 -4.29 4.88 -15.37
N ARG A 84 -3.57 4.92 -16.49
CA ARG A 84 -3.18 3.70 -17.24
C ARG A 84 -2.17 2.83 -16.50
N ASN A 85 -1.31 3.47 -15.70
CA ASN A 85 -0.24 2.79 -14.97
C ASN A 85 -0.66 2.37 -13.56
N ILE A 86 -1.73 2.97 -13.00
CA ILE A 86 -2.25 2.65 -11.66
C ILE A 86 -2.67 1.18 -11.52
N PRO A 87 -3.38 0.43 -12.41
CA PRO A 87 -4.35 0.77 -13.44
C PRO A 87 -5.75 1.11 -12.86
N VAL A 88 -6.39 2.12 -13.41
CA VAL A 88 -7.78 2.47 -13.11
C VAL A 88 -8.51 2.83 -14.39
N VAL A 89 -9.73 2.35 -14.55
CA VAL A 89 -10.59 2.67 -15.70
C VAL A 89 -11.31 3.99 -15.41
N THR A 90 -10.98 5.02 -16.17
CA THR A 90 -11.63 6.33 -16.10
C THR A 90 -12.25 6.70 -17.43
N SER A 91 -13.18 7.66 -17.45
CA SER A 91 -13.69 8.21 -18.72
C SER A 91 -12.56 8.91 -19.49
N VAL A 92 -12.70 8.96 -20.80
CA VAL A 92 -11.75 9.69 -21.68
C VAL A 92 -11.65 11.14 -21.18
N ASN A 93 -10.43 11.61 -20.93
CA ASN A 93 -10.09 12.92 -20.35
C ASN A 93 -10.32 13.10 -18.84
N GLN A 94 -10.74 12.08 -18.10
CA GLN A 94 -10.72 12.12 -16.65
C GLN A 94 -9.32 11.73 -16.15
N GLY A 95 -8.73 12.56 -15.30
CA GLY A 95 -7.49 12.24 -14.58
C GLY A 95 -7.71 11.19 -13.50
N ASN A 96 -6.79 11.13 -12.55
CA ASN A 96 -6.85 10.24 -11.39
C ASN A 96 -7.55 10.87 -10.17
N VAL A 97 -8.00 12.11 -10.25
CA VAL A 97 -8.62 12.86 -9.15
C VAL A 97 -10.13 12.98 -9.37
N ASP A 98 -10.91 13.00 -8.28
CA ASP A 98 -12.38 13.13 -8.29
C ASP A 98 -13.09 12.10 -9.20
N ILE A 99 -12.58 10.89 -9.26
CA ILE A 99 -13.24 9.80 -9.98
C ILE A 99 -14.53 9.47 -9.25
N LYS A 100 -15.66 9.60 -9.98
CA LYS A 100 -16.98 9.31 -9.46
C LYS A 100 -17.31 7.84 -9.62
N VAL A 101 -17.67 7.20 -8.52
CA VAL A 101 -18.01 5.79 -8.46
C VAL A 101 -19.41 5.65 -7.86
N ALA A 102 -20.30 4.99 -8.59
CA ALA A 102 -21.64 4.72 -8.11
C ALA A 102 -21.66 3.38 -7.34
N LEU A 103 -22.11 3.43 -6.11
CA LEU A 103 -22.30 2.24 -5.28
C LEU A 103 -23.65 1.56 -5.58
N SER A 104 -23.78 0.30 -5.18
CA SER A 104 -24.98 -0.51 -5.37
C SER A 104 -26.24 0.08 -4.74
N ASN A 105 -26.08 0.87 -3.67
CA ASN A 105 -27.18 1.58 -2.99
C ASN A 105 -27.58 2.90 -3.67
N GLY A 106 -26.95 3.26 -4.79
CA GLY A 106 -27.17 4.52 -5.52
C GLY A 106 -26.39 5.72 -4.99
N GLN A 107 -25.58 5.55 -3.95
CA GLN A 107 -24.67 6.60 -3.47
C GLN A 107 -23.52 6.78 -4.46
N GLU A 108 -23.11 8.03 -4.71
CA GLU A 108 -21.91 8.35 -5.48
C GLU A 108 -20.75 8.68 -4.52
N ILE A 109 -19.64 8.01 -4.69
CA ILE A 109 -18.39 8.28 -3.97
C ILE A 109 -17.39 8.92 -4.93
N LYS A 110 -16.67 9.93 -4.47
CA LYS A 110 -15.52 10.50 -5.18
C LYS A 110 -14.24 9.97 -4.57
N LEU A 111 -13.32 9.51 -5.42
CA LEU A 111 -12.01 9.04 -4.98
C LEU A 111 -10.88 9.57 -5.88
N THR A 112 -9.68 9.56 -5.33
CA THR A 112 -8.44 9.82 -6.06
C THR A 112 -7.68 8.50 -6.18
N ALA A 113 -7.31 8.14 -7.42
CA ALA A 113 -6.51 6.95 -7.67
C ALA A 113 -5.02 7.26 -7.65
N VAL A 114 -4.23 6.39 -7.02
CA VAL A 114 -2.77 6.47 -6.97
C VAL A 114 -2.18 5.07 -6.90
N SER A 115 -0.95 4.87 -7.35
CA SER A 115 -0.23 3.62 -7.15
C SER A 115 1.11 3.85 -6.46
N MET A 116 1.40 3.01 -5.47
CA MET A 116 2.71 2.87 -4.82
C MET A 116 3.32 1.47 -5.15
N GLY A 117 3.04 0.96 -6.36
CA GLY A 117 3.35 -0.40 -6.80
C GLY A 117 2.15 -1.34 -6.76
N ASN A 118 1.05 -0.90 -6.17
CA ASN A 118 -0.28 -1.50 -6.19
C ASN A 118 -1.34 -0.37 -6.22
N PRO A 119 -2.56 -0.62 -6.76
CA PRO A 119 -3.61 0.40 -6.85
C PRO A 119 -4.17 0.78 -5.49
N HIS A 120 -4.40 2.08 -5.31
CA HIS A 120 -5.06 2.67 -4.15
C HIS A 120 -6.16 3.63 -4.61
N GLY A 121 -7.32 3.59 -3.95
CA GLY A 121 -8.42 4.53 -4.10
C GLY A 121 -8.60 5.33 -2.81
N VAL A 122 -8.21 6.60 -2.82
CA VAL A 122 -8.29 7.48 -1.65
C VAL A 122 -9.58 8.27 -1.67
N VAL A 123 -10.43 8.06 -0.65
CA VAL A 123 -11.68 8.78 -0.40
C VAL A 123 -11.43 9.79 0.72
N PHE A 124 -11.51 11.08 0.39
CA PHE A 124 -11.44 12.12 1.41
C PHE A 124 -12.80 12.29 2.08
N ILE A 125 -12.80 12.32 3.40
CA ILE A 125 -14.00 12.41 4.25
C ILE A 125 -13.85 13.49 5.31
N ASP A 126 -14.97 14.04 5.76
CA ASP A 126 -15.00 15.02 6.85
C ASP A 126 -15.04 14.35 8.22
N ASP A 127 -15.81 13.27 8.36
CA ASP A 127 -15.89 12.49 9.60
C ASP A 127 -16.07 10.99 9.35
N PHE A 128 -15.43 10.17 10.20
CA PHE A 128 -15.55 8.71 10.14
C PHE A 128 -16.92 8.18 10.63
N ASN A 129 -17.68 9.00 11.35
CA ASN A 129 -19.04 8.64 11.78
C ASN A 129 -20.05 8.69 10.63
N ASP A 130 -19.73 9.41 9.55
CA ASP A 130 -20.63 9.62 8.41
C ASP A 130 -20.46 8.56 7.32
N ILE A 131 -19.52 7.62 7.50
CA ILE A 131 -19.18 6.63 6.47
C ILE A 131 -18.96 5.23 7.07
N ASP A 132 -19.61 4.24 6.47
CA ASP A 132 -19.34 2.83 6.76
C ASP A 132 -18.13 2.36 5.95
N VAL A 133 -16.94 2.51 6.57
CA VAL A 133 -15.66 2.11 5.97
C VAL A 133 -15.65 0.65 5.53
N HIS A 134 -16.31 -0.23 6.31
CA HIS A 134 -16.32 -1.66 6.01
C HIS A 134 -17.16 -1.99 4.78
N SER A 135 -18.42 -1.54 4.75
CA SER A 135 -19.34 -1.84 3.64
C SER A 135 -18.89 -1.16 2.35
N ILE A 136 -18.53 0.13 2.43
CA ILE A 136 -18.11 0.91 1.26
C ILE A 136 -16.72 0.45 0.77
N GLY A 137 -15.78 0.20 1.67
CA GLY A 137 -14.44 -0.26 1.31
C GLY A 137 -14.49 -1.60 0.58
N ARG A 138 -15.28 -2.56 1.08
CA ARG A 138 -15.48 -3.86 0.46
C ARG A 138 -16.09 -3.76 -0.96
N GLU A 139 -17.04 -2.86 -1.17
CA GLU A 139 -17.65 -2.67 -2.49
C GLU A 139 -16.69 -1.96 -3.46
N LEU A 140 -15.98 -0.92 -2.99
CA LEU A 140 -15.02 -0.18 -3.79
C LEU A 140 -13.80 -1.02 -4.18
N GLU A 141 -13.31 -1.91 -3.30
CA GLU A 141 -12.16 -2.79 -3.57
C GLU A 141 -12.32 -3.58 -4.86
N VAL A 142 -13.51 -4.14 -5.07
CA VAL A 142 -13.84 -5.02 -6.22
C VAL A 142 -14.57 -4.29 -7.34
N HIS A 143 -14.71 -2.97 -7.25
CA HIS A 143 -15.46 -2.21 -8.23
C HIS A 143 -14.83 -2.33 -9.63
N PRO A 144 -15.63 -2.42 -10.71
CA PRO A 144 -15.12 -2.61 -12.09
C PRO A 144 -14.14 -1.55 -12.61
N ILE A 145 -14.01 -0.39 -11.96
CA ILE A 145 -12.97 0.58 -12.29
C ILE A 145 -11.55 0.07 -12.01
N TRP A 146 -11.40 -0.98 -11.17
CA TRP A 146 -10.13 -1.58 -10.82
C TRP A 146 -9.97 -2.94 -11.49
N PRO A 147 -9.19 -3.07 -12.58
CA PRO A 147 -8.92 -4.37 -13.22
C PRO A 147 -8.31 -5.41 -12.26
N ASP A 148 -7.46 -4.95 -11.35
CA ASP A 148 -6.70 -5.79 -10.41
C ASP A 148 -7.12 -5.58 -8.95
N ARG A 149 -8.35 -5.08 -8.70
CA ARG A 149 -8.80 -4.60 -7.38
C ARG A 149 -7.90 -3.48 -6.84
N ALA A 150 -8.26 -2.87 -5.70
CA ALA A 150 -7.48 -1.80 -5.08
C ALA A 150 -7.57 -1.86 -3.55
N ASN A 151 -6.60 -1.26 -2.86
CA ASN A 151 -6.78 -0.83 -1.48
C ASN A 151 -7.62 0.43 -1.47
N ILE A 152 -8.48 0.59 -0.46
CA ILE A 152 -9.35 1.76 -0.34
C ILE A 152 -9.02 2.46 0.97
N GLU A 153 -8.54 3.68 0.86
CA GLU A 153 -8.21 4.54 1.99
C GLU A 153 -9.32 5.57 2.20
N PHE A 154 -9.76 5.70 3.45
CA PHE A 154 -10.62 6.79 3.90
C PHE A 154 -9.79 7.75 4.72
N ALA A 155 -9.61 8.96 4.20
CA ALA A 155 -8.67 9.94 4.74
C ALA A 155 -9.38 11.21 5.21
N LYS A 156 -9.21 11.57 6.49
CA LYS A 156 -9.63 12.84 7.06
C LYS A 156 -8.41 13.74 7.22
N VAL A 157 -8.40 14.88 6.54
CA VAL A 157 -7.35 15.88 6.70
C VAL A 157 -7.62 16.68 7.97
N VAL A 158 -6.73 16.55 8.96
CA VAL A 158 -6.83 17.31 10.24
C VAL A 158 -6.10 18.63 10.12
N SER A 159 -4.94 18.64 9.49
CA SER A 159 -4.13 19.84 9.25
C SER A 159 -3.21 19.64 8.03
N GLN A 160 -2.40 20.64 7.72
CA GLN A 160 -1.36 20.53 6.67
C GLN A 160 -0.28 19.45 6.99
N LYS A 161 -0.22 18.97 8.23
CA LYS A 161 0.80 18.03 8.71
C LYS A 161 0.24 16.74 9.25
N GLU A 162 -1.10 16.58 9.24
CA GLU A 162 -1.75 15.46 9.89
C GLU A 162 -2.97 14.98 9.11
N ILE A 163 -3.01 13.68 8.86
CA ILE A 163 -4.12 12.95 8.25
C ILE A 163 -4.46 11.77 9.15
N ILE A 164 -5.75 11.60 9.46
CA ILE A 164 -6.27 10.37 10.08
C ILE A 164 -6.78 9.49 8.95
N MET A 165 -6.38 8.22 8.92
CA MET A 165 -6.72 7.31 7.84
C MET A 165 -7.19 5.96 8.38
N ARG A 166 -8.17 5.37 7.68
CA ARG A 166 -8.56 3.96 7.80
C ARG A 166 -8.48 3.31 6.43
N VAL A 167 -8.06 2.06 6.40
CA VAL A 167 -7.83 1.32 5.15
C VAL A 167 -8.69 0.07 5.13
N TRP A 168 -9.31 -0.18 3.98
CA TRP A 168 -9.79 -1.48 3.58
C TRP A 168 -8.76 -2.09 2.64
N GLU A 169 -8.03 -3.09 3.11
CA GLU A 169 -6.95 -3.74 2.36
C GLU A 169 -7.51 -4.63 1.25
N ARG A 170 -6.82 -4.69 0.13
CA ARG A 170 -7.14 -5.59 -0.97
C ARG A 170 -7.01 -7.05 -0.53
N GLY A 171 -8.09 -7.83 -0.67
CA GLY A 171 -8.16 -9.24 -0.26
C GLY A 171 -8.38 -9.43 1.23
N GLY A 172 -8.91 -8.39 1.93
CA GLY A 172 -9.28 -8.40 3.35
C GLY A 172 -10.61 -9.10 3.62
#